data_f85752038ecbbc111cac4a1f729ecbd0
#
_entry.id   f85752038ecbbc111cac4a1f729ecbd0
#
_cell.length_a   1.000
_cell.length_b   1.000
_cell.length_c   1.000
_cell.angle_alpha   90.00
_cell.angle_beta   90.00
_cell.angle_gamma   90.00
#
_symmetry.space_group_name_H-M   'P 1'
#
loop_
_entity.id
_entity.type
_entity.pdbx_description
1 polymer ?
#
loop_
_entity_poly.entity_id
_entity_poly.type
_entity_poly.pdbx_seq_one_letter_code
_entity_poly.pdbx_strand_id
1 'polypeptide(L)'
;MRLTDQAGRDQNAARPPTFTSAAVAADWPEQARSAAAIAMALRGYGGAALACTGSLPPTQAQPMESSGLTLRARVMWGEIKTIFGPLPAGGFMPGGVTTGHVEGSAHYEGRAIDFFYRPVTKKTIEHGWVLAQWLVAHAQSLQISTVIFDAQVWTPSTWHQKEWRPYSSREGPTTNATLLHFDHVHVDVQRGV
;
A
#
# COMPACT_ATOMS: atom_id res chain seq x y z
N MET A 1 29.18 -2.27 -8.24
CA MET A 1 29.09 -1.25 -9.30
C MET A 1 27.80 -0.49 -9.06
N ARG A 2 27.84 0.79 -8.72
CA ARG A 2 26.64 1.62 -8.56
C ARG A 2 26.21 2.13 -9.92
N LEU A 3 24.97 1.87 -10.30
CA LEU A 3 24.39 2.42 -11.51
C LEU A 3 23.86 3.82 -11.17
N THR A 4 24.41 4.83 -11.82
CA THR A 4 23.92 6.20 -11.74
C THR A 4 23.28 6.59 -13.06
N ASP A 5 22.23 7.45 -13.03
CA ASP A 5 21.68 8.07 -14.24
C ASP A 5 22.63 9.15 -14.78
N GLN A 6 22.31 9.72 -15.94
CA GLN A 6 23.10 10.80 -16.56
C GLN A 6 23.24 12.06 -15.70
N ALA A 7 22.46 12.19 -14.62
CA ALA A 7 22.53 13.27 -13.63
C ALA A 7 23.30 12.85 -12.36
N GLY A 8 23.94 11.68 -12.34
CA GLY A 8 24.72 11.19 -11.20
C GLY A 8 23.86 10.69 -10.02
N ARG A 9 22.56 10.48 -10.23
CA ARG A 9 21.67 9.98 -9.18
C ARG A 9 21.80 8.46 -9.03
N ASP A 10 21.87 7.98 -7.79
CA ASP A 10 21.90 6.55 -7.49
C ASP A 10 20.53 5.93 -7.78
N GLN A 11 20.40 5.29 -8.92
CA GLN A 11 19.14 4.65 -9.35
C GLN A 11 18.74 3.46 -8.47
N ASN A 12 19.63 2.95 -7.62
CA ASN A 12 19.34 1.85 -6.71
C ASN A 12 18.78 2.32 -5.36
N ALA A 13 18.96 3.59 -5.00
CA ALA A 13 18.55 4.12 -3.69
C ALA A 13 17.04 4.30 -3.53
N ALA A 14 16.28 4.33 -4.62
CA ALA A 14 14.82 4.59 -4.62
C ALA A 14 13.97 3.45 -5.20
N ARG A 15 14.57 2.30 -5.49
CA ARG A 15 13.83 1.16 -6.05
C ARG A 15 13.46 0.17 -4.95
N PRO A 16 12.19 -0.28 -4.92
CA PRO A 16 11.83 -1.42 -4.08
C PRO A 16 12.70 -2.62 -4.42
N PRO A 17 13.02 -3.47 -3.44
CA PRO A 17 13.83 -4.66 -3.68
C PRO A 17 13.22 -5.53 -4.78
N THR A 18 14.06 -6.11 -5.61
CA THR A 18 13.64 -7.09 -6.63
C THR A 18 13.47 -8.43 -5.95
N PHE A 19 12.25 -8.93 -5.86
CA PHE A 19 11.97 -10.25 -5.33
C PHE A 19 11.94 -11.28 -6.47
N THR A 20 12.57 -12.41 -6.27
CA THR A 20 12.32 -13.60 -7.10
C THR A 20 11.07 -14.30 -6.57
N SER A 21 10.11 -14.57 -7.43
CA SER A 21 8.78 -15.07 -7.09
C SER A 21 8.76 -16.31 -6.18
N ALA A 22 9.78 -17.15 -6.25
CA ALA A 22 9.81 -18.41 -5.52
C ALA A 22 10.18 -18.28 -4.03
N ALA A 23 10.98 -17.27 -3.64
CA ALA A 23 11.52 -17.19 -2.29
C ALA A 23 10.60 -16.44 -1.30
N VAL A 24 9.81 -15.50 -1.79
CA VAL A 24 9.03 -14.57 -0.93
C VAL A 24 7.71 -15.17 -0.48
N ALA A 25 7.12 -16.04 -1.29
CA ALA A 25 5.75 -16.50 -1.10
C ALA A 25 5.65 -17.92 -0.53
N ALA A 26 6.76 -18.56 -0.17
CA ALA A 26 6.76 -19.97 0.25
C ALA A 26 5.84 -20.28 1.45
N ASP A 27 5.70 -19.32 2.37
CA ASP A 27 4.90 -19.45 3.60
C ASP A 27 3.47 -18.92 3.45
N TRP A 28 3.07 -18.47 2.27
CA TRP A 28 1.77 -17.83 2.07
C TRP A 28 0.75 -18.78 1.48
N PRO A 29 -0.55 -18.58 1.72
CA PRO A 29 -1.61 -19.30 1.03
C PRO A 29 -1.45 -19.24 -0.49
N GLU A 30 -1.88 -20.29 -1.19
CA GLU A 30 -1.71 -20.40 -2.65
C GLU A 30 -2.27 -19.21 -3.41
N GLN A 31 -3.42 -18.69 -2.98
CA GLN A 31 -4.06 -17.50 -3.56
C GLN A 31 -3.17 -16.25 -3.41
N ALA A 32 -2.54 -16.08 -2.25
CA ALA A 32 -1.64 -14.96 -2.00
C ALA A 32 -0.35 -15.09 -2.83
N ARG A 33 0.18 -16.31 -3.01
CA ARG A 33 1.34 -16.57 -3.87
C ARG A 33 1.03 -16.27 -5.33
N SER A 34 -0.15 -16.66 -5.81
CA SER A 34 -0.59 -16.38 -7.17
C SER A 34 -0.78 -14.88 -7.42
N ALA A 35 -1.41 -14.18 -6.48
CA ALA A 35 -1.58 -12.73 -6.57
C ALA A 35 -0.25 -11.98 -6.53
N ALA A 36 0.68 -12.40 -5.68
CA ALA A 36 2.02 -11.84 -5.61
C ALA A 36 2.80 -12.06 -6.93
N ALA A 37 2.71 -13.24 -7.52
CA ALA A 37 3.34 -13.54 -8.80
C ALA A 37 2.76 -12.68 -9.93
N ILE A 38 1.43 -12.49 -9.96
CA ILE A 38 0.76 -11.62 -10.92
C ILE A 38 1.19 -10.16 -10.71
N ALA A 39 1.19 -9.67 -9.48
CA ALA A 39 1.61 -8.31 -9.15
C ALA A 39 3.07 -8.04 -9.57
N MET A 40 3.95 -9.03 -9.38
CA MET A 40 5.34 -8.93 -9.80
C MET A 40 5.51 -9.01 -11.34
N ALA A 41 4.74 -9.86 -12.00
CA ALA A 41 4.74 -9.97 -13.46
C ALA A 41 4.23 -8.69 -14.15
N LEU A 42 3.19 -8.06 -13.59
CA LEU A 42 2.60 -6.81 -14.09
C LEU A 42 3.48 -5.58 -13.86
N ARG A 43 4.52 -5.68 -13.08
CA ARG A 43 5.45 -4.58 -12.75
C ARG A 43 6.13 -3.97 -13.99
N GLY A 44 6.31 -4.76 -15.05
CA GLY A 44 6.90 -4.30 -16.33
C GLY A 44 5.88 -3.76 -17.34
N TYR A 45 4.60 -3.98 -17.11
CA TYR A 45 3.53 -3.67 -18.06
C TYR A 45 2.70 -2.46 -17.61
N GLY A 46 3.30 -1.34 -17.38
CA GLY A 46 2.66 -0.02 -17.28
C GLY A 46 1.14 0.05 -17.07
N GLY A 47 0.58 -0.73 -16.14
CA GLY A 47 -0.78 -0.51 -15.67
C GLY A 47 -1.94 -1.05 -16.50
N ALA A 48 -1.74 -2.06 -17.33
CA ALA A 48 -2.86 -2.87 -17.81
C ALA A 48 -3.31 -3.82 -16.70
N ALA A 49 -3.73 -3.28 -15.57
CA ALA A 49 -4.43 -4.04 -14.55
C ALA A 49 -5.73 -4.57 -15.13
N LEU A 50 -6.08 -5.81 -14.82
CA LEU A 50 -7.40 -6.36 -15.04
C LEU A 50 -8.43 -5.36 -14.51
N ALA A 51 -9.06 -4.62 -15.40
CA ALA A 51 -10.11 -3.68 -15.06
C ALA A 51 -11.33 -4.49 -14.66
N CYS A 52 -11.51 -4.75 -13.38
CA CYS A 52 -12.82 -5.08 -12.87
C CYS A 52 -13.70 -3.83 -12.99
N THR A 53 -14.55 -3.79 -13.99
CA THR A 53 -15.55 -2.76 -14.22
C THR A 53 -16.57 -2.79 -13.09
N GLY A 54 -16.50 -1.81 -12.22
CA GLY A 54 -17.40 -1.65 -11.08
C GLY A 54 -17.12 -0.38 -10.28
N SER A 55 -16.34 0.56 -10.84
CA SER A 55 -16.05 1.81 -10.17
C SER A 55 -17.27 2.72 -10.14
N LEU A 56 -17.75 2.99 -8.95
CA LEU A 56 -18.63 4.13 -8.69
C LEU A 56 -17.94 5.44 -9.12
N PRO A 57 -18.65 6.42 -9.64
CA PRO A 57 -18.09 7.70 -10.05
C PRO A 57 -17.31 8.38 -8.89
N PRO A 58 -16.13 8.95 -9.12
CA PRO A 58 -15.22 9.39 -8.05
C PRO A 58 -15.58 10.76 -7.43
N THR A 59 -16.83 11.13 -7.33
CA THR A 59 -17.25 12.49 -6.93
C THR A 59 -18.01 12.58 -5.62
N GLN A 60 -18.48 11.48 -5.06
CA GLN A 60 -19.31 11.48 -3.86
C GLN A 60 -18.53 10.97 -2.64
N ALA A 61 -18.46 11.77 -1.57
CA ALA A 61 -17.85 11.34 -0.31
C ALA A 61 -18.61 10.14 0.27
N GLN A 62 -17.90 9.10 0.63
CA GLN A 62 -18.49 7.93 1.27
C GLN A 62 -18.62 8.15 2.77
N PRO A 63 -19.79 7.86 3.37
CA PRO A 63 -19.92 7.88 4.81
C PRO A 63 -19.09 6.76 5.44
N MET A 64 -18.65 6.99 6.67
CA MET A 64 -18.05 5.96 7.51
C MET A 64 -19.14 4.99 7.98
N GLU A 65 -18.89 3.69 7.85
CA GLU A 65 -19.75 2.63 8.36
C GLU A 65 -19.51 2.38 9.86
N SER A 66 -20.31 1.53 10.47
CA SER A 66 -20.18 1.15 11.90
C SER A 66 -18.82 0.52 12.24
N SER A 67 -18.13 -0.04 11.27
CA SER A 67 -16.76 -0.57 11.41
C SER A 67 -15.69 0.51 11.62
N GLY A 68 -16.02 1.77 11.35
CA GLY A 68 -15.06 2.87 11.29
C GLY A 68 -14.35 2.99 9.94
N LEU A 69 -14.77 2.23 8.94
CA LEU A 69 -14.25 2.30 7.57
C LEU A 69 -15.33 2.82 6.61
N THR A 70 -14.91 3.43 5.52
CA THR A 70 -15.78 3.67 4.38
C THR A 70 -16.03 2.35 3.63
N LEU A 71 -17.10 2.29 2.84
CA LEU A 71 -17.42 1.12 2.02
C LEU A 71 -16.22 0.71 1.15
N ARG A 72 -15.55 1.66 0.52
CA ARG A 72 -14.38 1.40 -0.35
C ARG A 72 -13.22 0.78 0.41
N ALA A 73 -12.87 1.34 1.58
CA ALA A 73 -11.81 0.79 2.42
C ALA A 73 -12.15 -0.63 2.91
N ARG A 74 -13.42 -0.87 3.24
CA ARG A 74 -13.90 -2.20 3.64
C ARG A 74 -13.85 -3.21 2.50
N VAL A 75 -14.22 -2.81 1.29
CA VAL A 75 -14.11 -3.68 0.09
C VAL A 75 -12.64 -4.01 -0.18
N MET A 76 -11.74 -3.03 -0.19
CA MET A 76 -10.30 -3.25 -0.33
C MET A 76 -9.79 -4.24 0.73
N TRP A 77 -10.16 -4.09 1.99
CA TRP A 77 -9.79 -5.03 3.05
C TRP A 77 -10.34 -6.43 2.81
N GLY A 78 -11.55 -6.56 2.29
CA GLY A 78 -12.15 -7.85 1.91
C GLY A 78 -11.33 -8.56 0.83
N GLU A 79 -10.93 -7.87 -0.21
CA GLU A 79 -10.06 -8.40 -1.27
C GLU A 79 -8.69 -8.85 -0.71
N ILE A 80 -8.07 -8.01 0.12
CA ILE A 80 -6.79 -8.37 0.76
C ILE A 80 -6.94 -9.64 1.59
N LYS A 81 -8.01 -9.77 2.40
CA LYS A 81 -8.25 -10.98 3.19
C LYS A 81 -8.47 -12.22 2.34
N THR A 82 -9.10 -12.07 1.20
CA THR A 82 -9.35 -13.18 0.27
C THR A 82 -8.05 -13.70 -0.34
N ILE A 83 -7.14 -12.79 -0.70
CA ILE A 83 -5.88 -13.11 -1.39
C ILE A 83 -4.78 -13.51 -0.42
N PHE A 84 -4.61 -12.76 0.68
CA PHE A 84 -3.48 -12.91 1.61
C PHE A 84 -3.85 -13.63 2.91
N GLY A 85 -5.13 -13.93 3.10
CA GLY A 85 -5.61 -14.41 4.39
C GLY A 85 -5.74 -13.29 5.43
N PRO A 86 -6.01 -13.65 6.69
CA PRO A 86 -6.16 -12.67 7.77
C PRO A 86 -4.79 -12.06 8.12
N LEU A 87 -4.57 -10.80 7.75
CA LEU A 87 -3.41 -10.01 8.17
C LEU A 87 -3.76 -9.19 9.41
N PRO A 88 -2.81 -9.02 10.35
CA PRO A 88 -2.98 -8.04 11.43
C PRO A 88 -3.21 -6.64 10.83
N ALA A 89 -4.31 -6.01 11.18
CA ALA A 89 -4.70 -4.72 10.62
C ALA A 89 -5.20 -3.76 11.70
N GLY A 90 -5.04 -2.46 11.46
CA GLY A 90 -5.48 -1.41 12.38
C GLY A 90 -5.55 -0.04 11.71
N GLY A 91 -5.48 1.02 12.54
CA GLY A 91 -5.68 2.39 12.07
C GLY A 91 -7.16 2.75 11.87
N PHE A 92 -8.08 1.87 12.29
CA PHE A 92 -9.52 2.07 12.29
C PHE A 92 -10.15 1.39 13.49
N MET A 93 -11.35 1.83 13.88
CA MET A 93 -12.14 1.22 14.97
C MET A 93 -13.62 1.58 14.80
N PRO A 94 -14.54 0.81 15.40
CA PRO A 94 -15.96 1.15 15.42
C PRO A 94 -16.17 2.59 15.91
N GLY A 95 -16.92 3.38 15.13
CA GLY A 95 -17.14 4.80 15.41
C GLY A 95 -16.05 5.74 14.88
N GLY A 96 -14.97 5.20 14.31
CA GLY A 96 -13.85 5.96 13.75
C GLY A 96 -12.75 6.27 14.76
N VAL A 97 -11.55 6.57 14.27
CA VAL A 97 -10.41 7.07 15.04
C VAL A 97 -10.39 8.60 15.03
N THR A 98 -10.01 9.20 16.16
CA THR A 98 -9.96 10.67 16.31
C THR A 98 -8.60 11.17 16.78
N THR A 99 -7.68 10.27 17.11
CA THR A 99 -6.34 10.59 17.61
C THR A 99 -5.32 9.57 17.09
N GLY A 100 -4.04 9.83 17.31
CA GLY A 100 -2.94 8.89 16.99
C GLY A 100 -2.38 9.01 15.57
N HIS A 101 -2.89 9.94 14.77
CA HIS A 101 -2.37 10.22 13.43
C HIS A 101 -2.19 11.74 13.24
N VAL A 102 -1.46 12.12 12.19
CA VAL A 102 -1.29 13.53 11.82
C VAL A 102 -2.59 14.17 11.36
N GLU A 103 -2.71 15.47 11.50
CA GLU A 103 -3.87 16.23 11.01
C GLU A 103 -4.12 15.97 9.53
N GLY A 104 -5.40 15.78 9.17
CA GLY A 104 -5.82 15.46 7.79
C GLY A 104 -5.53 14.01 7.36
N SER A 105 -5.20 13.14 8.29
CA SER A 105 -4.97 11.71 8.01
C SER A 105 -6.24 11.04 7.48
N ALA A 106 -6.09 10.18 6.48
CA ALA A 106 -7.16 9.36 5.91
C ALA A 106 -7.77 8.38 6.93
N HIS A 107 -7.06 8.04 8.01
CA HIS A 107 -7.60 7.26 9.12
C HIS A 107 -8.78 7.92 9.80
N TYR A 108 -8.74 9.24 10.00
CA TYR A 108 -9.85 10.00 10.58
C TYR A 108 -11.12 10.02 9.72
N GLU A 109 -10.97 9.73 8.44
CA GLU A 109 -12.06 9.63 7.48
C GLU A 109 -12.50 8.18 7.21
N GLY A 110 -11.92 7.21 7.91
CA GLY A 110 -12.18 5.78 7.70
C GLY A 110 -11.71 5.25 6.33
N ARG A 111 -10.81 5.95 5.66
CA ARG A 111 -10.32 5.60 4.32
C ARG A 111 -8.99 4.85 4.32
N ALA A 112 -8.33 4.73 5.47
CA ALA A 112 -7.02 4.11 5.58
C ALA A 112 -7.03 2.87 6.47
N ILE A 113 -6.12 1.95 6.15
CA ILE A 113 -5.85 0.74 6.92
C ILE A 113 -4.33 0.54 6.97
N ASP A 114 -3.83 0.20 8.16
CA ASP A 114 -2.45 -0.22 8.40
C ASP A 114 -2.39 -1.74 8.53
N PHE A 115 -1.58 -2.41 7.72
CA PHE A 115 -1.31 -3.83 7.78
C PHE A 115 0.04 -4.08 8.43
N PHE A 116 0.05 -4.67 9.62
CA PHE A 116 1.26 -4.79 10.44
C PHE A 116 2.15 -5.96 10.05
N TYR A 117 3.46 -5.67 9.94
CA TYR A 117 4.53 -6.61 9.64
C TYR A 117 5.60 -6.55 10.76
N ARG A 118 5.22 -7.01 11.93
CA ARG A 118 6.03 -6.97 13.16
C ARG A 118 6.49 -8.35 13.60
N PRO A 119 7.71 -8.51 14.18
CA PRO A 119 8.74 -7.48 14.31
C PRO A 119 9.36 -7.10 12.97
N VAL A 120 10.03 -5.93 12.89
CA VAL A 120 10.72 -5.49 11.66
C VAL A 120 11.94 -6.38 11.43
N THR A 121 11.88 -7.19 10.41
CA THR A 121 12.93 -8.11 9.97
C THR A 121 13.01 -8.10 8.44
N LYS A 122 14.10 -8.60 7.88
CA LYS A 122 14.20 -8.74 6.42
C LYS A 122 12.99 -9.49 5.84
N LYS A 123 12.58 -10.60 6.46
CA LYS A 123 11.43 -11.40 6.02
C LYS A 123 10.10 -10.63 6.07
N THR A 124 9.83 -9.91 7.15
CA THR A 124 8.58 -9.12 7.28
C THR A 124 8.56 -7.93 6.33
N ILE A 125 9.70 -7.30 6.06
CA ILE A 125 9.81 -6.26 5.03
C ILE A 125 9.55 -6.83 3.64
N GLU A 126 10.12 -8.00 3.30
CA GLU A 126 9.84 -8.68 2.03
C GLU A 126 8.34 -8.97 1.86
N HIS A 127 7.68 -9.50 2.90
CA HIS A 127 6.24 -9.76 2.88
C HIS A 127 5.41 -8.46 2.75
N GLY A 128 5.78 -7.40 3.44
CA GLY A 128 5.14 -6.10 3.31
C GLY A 128 5.25 -5.54 1.89
N TRP A 129 6.41 -5.71 1.25
CA TRP A 129 6.59 -5.33 -0.15
C TRP A 129 5.69 -6.11 -1.12
N VAL A 130 5.43 -7.39 -0.86
CA VAL A 130 4.49 -8.17 -1.68
C VAL A 130 3.08 -7.58 -1.64
N LEU A 131 2.58 -7.23 -0.43
CA LEU A 131 1.30 -6.54 -0.29
C LEU A 131 1.34 -5.16 -0.95
N ALA A 132 2.37 -4.36 -0.70
CA ALA A 132 2.49 -3.02 -1.24
C ALA A 132 2.47 -3.00 -2.77
N GLN A 133 3.18 -3.92 -3.43
CA GLN A 133 3.18 -4.05 -4.88
C GLN A 133 1.84 -4.57 -5.42
N TRP A 134 1.20 -5.48 -4.73
CA TRP A 134 -0.14 -5.94 -5.09
C TRP A 134 -1.16 -4.78 -5.04
N LEU A 135 -1.10 -3.95 -4.00
CA LEU A 135 -1.95 -2.75 -3.87
C LEU A 135 -1.73 -1.78 -5.03
N VAL A 136 -0.48 -1.52 -5.41
CA VAL A 136 -0.15 -0.67 -6.56
C VAL A 136 -0.70 -1.25 -7.86
N ALA A 137 -0.58 -2.57 -8.07
CA ALA A 137 -1.10 -3.23 -9.26
C ALA A 137 -2.64 -3.13 -9.37
N HIS A 138 -3.34 -3.09 -8.23
CA HIS A 138 -4.80 -3.00 -8.15
C HIS A 138 -5.32 -1.59 -7.83
N ALA A 139 -4.45 -0.58 -7.89
CA ALA A 139 -4.79 0.77 -7.42
C ALA A 139 -5.98 1.39 -8.16
N GLN A 140 -6.13 1.12 -9.44
CA GLN A 140 -7.27 1.62 -10.21
C GLN A 140 -8.59 0.94 -9.79
N SER A 141 -8.61 -0.38 -9.72
CA SER A 141 -9.82 -1.15 -9.39
C SER A 141 -10.27 -0.94 -7.95
N LEU A 142 -9.33 -0.82 -7.01
CA LEU A 142 -9.59 -0.59 -5.59
C LEU A 142 -9.64 0.90 -5.21
N GLN A 143 -9.45 1.80 -6.19
CA GLN A 143 -9.44 3.24 -5.97
C GLN A 143 -8.44 3.68 -4.88
N ILE A 144 -7.25 3.10 -4.90
CA ILE A 144 -6.18 3.45 -3.95
C ILE A 144 -5.66 4.84 -4.25
N SER A 145 -5.46 5.65 -3.24
CA SER A 145 -4.88 6.99 -3.34
C SER A 145 -3.44 7.06 -2.85
N THR A 146 -3.06 6.21 -1.89
CA THR A 146 -1.70 6.21 -1.35
C THR A 146 -1.34 4.82 -0.83
N VAL A 147 -0.10 4.42 -1.05
CA VAL A 147 0.53 3.30 -0.34
C VAL A 147 1.84 3.78 0.24
N ILE A 148 2.08 3.54 1.54
CA ILE A 148 3.34 3.89 2.19
C ILE A 148 3.90 2.63 2.85
N PHE A 149 5.17 2.33 2.60
CA PHE A 149 5.89 1.23 3.24
C PHE A 149 7.40 1.42 3.10
N ASP A 150 8.17 0.98 4.10
CA ASP A 150 9.63 0.92 4.07
C ASP A 150 10.26 2.26 3.66
N ALA A 151 9.81 3.34 4.28
CA ALA A 151 10.18 4.73 3.98
C ALA A 151 10.00 5.11 2.49
N GLN A 152 9.06 4.46 1.80
CA GLN A 152 8.68 4.79 0.43
C GLN A 152 7.19 5.10 0.36
N VAL A 153 6.79 6.02 -0.51
CA VAL A 153 5.40 6.35 -0.81
C VAL A 153 5.12 6.22 -2.29
N TRP A 154 3.96 5.63 -2.59
CA TRP A 154 3.41 5.58 -3.93
C TRP A 154 2.03 6.25 -3.96
N THR A 155 1.75 6.99 -5.03
CA THR A 155 0.44 7.58 -5.32
C THR A 155 0.13 7.41 -6.81
N PRO A 156 -1.14 7.23 -7.21
CA PRO A 156 -1.53 7.23 -8.62
C PRO A 156 -1.39 8.66 -9.16
N SER A 157 -0.20 9.02 -9.58
CA SER A 157 0.03 10.36 -10.08
C SER A 157 -0.35 10.47 -11.55
N THR A 158 -0.84 11.64 -11.92
CA THR A 158 -1.03 12.09 -13.27
C THR A 158 0.30 12.11 -14.05
N TRP A 159 0.37 11.36 -15.14
CA TRP A 159 1.33 11.49 -16.26
C TRP A 159 2.78 11.03 -16.08
N HIS A 160 3.51 11.34 -15.00
CA HIS A 160 4.97 11.17 -15.00
C HIS A 160 5.58 10.43 -13.81
N GLN A 161 4.82 10.03 -12.79
CA GLN A 161 5.39 9.48 -11.58
C GLN A 161 4.60 8.28 -11.06
N LYS A 162 4.66 7.16 -11.80
CA LYS A 162 4.17 5.87 -11.31
C LYS A 162 5.19 5.16 -10.41
N GLU A 163 6.16 5.88 -9.88
CA GLU A 163 7.29 5.34 -9.15
C GLU A 163 7.14 5.54 -7.65
N TRP A 164 7.70 4.62 -6.90
CA TRP A 164 7.92 4.80 -5.49
C TRP A 164 8.91 5.94 -5.25
N ARG A 165 8.62 6.78 -4.29
CA ARG A 165 9.42 7.95 -3.91
C ARG A 165 9.80 7.86 -2.45
N PRO A 166 10.95 8.42 -2.01
CA PRO A 166 11.28 8.52 -0.61
C PRO A 166 10.14 9.18 0.19
N TYR A 167 9.76 8.53 1.28
CA TYR A 167 8.81 9.07 2.25
C TYR A 167 9.56 9.69 3.43
N SER A 168 9.09 10.82 3.90
CA SER A 168 9.52 11.44 5.14
C SER A 168 8.32 11.72 6.04
N SER A 169 8.49 11.49 7.34
CA SER A 169 7.43 11.77 8.30
C SER A 169 7.06 13.26 8.30
N ARG A 170 5.76 13.55 8.40
CA ARG A 170 5.26 14.92 8.57
C ARG A 170 5.63 15.52 9.94
N GLU A 171 6.01 14.69 10.90
CA GLU A 171 6.49 15.12 12.22
C GLU A 171 7.96 15.58 12.20
N GLY A 172 8.62 15.50 11.04
CA GLY A 172 10.03 15.88 10.86
C GLY A 172 10.97 14.68 10.79
N PRO A 173 12.28 14.91 10.77
CA PRO A 173 13.29 13.87 10.69
C PRO A 173 13.18 12.90 11.87
N THR A 174 13.16 11.60 11.60
CA THR A 174 12.97 10.57 12.62
C THR A 174 13.63 9.26 12.20
N THR A 175 13.96 8.43 13.20
CA THR A 175 14.36 7.02 13.03
C THR A 175 13.28 6.06 13.54
N ASN A 176 12.13 6.58 13.95
CA ASN A 176 11.02 5.76 14.45
C ASN A 176 10.45 4.89 13.33
N ALA A 177 10.49 3.56 13.54
CA ALA A 177 10.07 2.59 12.55
C ALA A 177 8.59 2.74 12.14
N THR A 178 7.72 3.11 13.08
CA THR A 178 6.29 3.31 12.80
C THR A 178 6.06 4.58 12.00
N LEU A 179 6.74 5.69 12.34
CA LEU A 179 6.61 6.95 11.61
C LEU A 179 7.20 6.86 10.19
N LEU A 180 8.13 5.95 9.95
CA LEU A 180 8.72 5.67 8.63
C LEU A 180 8.08 4.48 7.92
N HIS A 181 7.02 3.89 8.50
CA HIS A 181 6.29 2.76 7.92
C HIS A 181 7.17 1.53 7.62
N PHE A 182 8.18 1.24 8.47
CA PHE A 182 8.96 0.00 8.36
C PHE A 182 8.21 -1.21 8.91
N ASP A 183 7.28 -1.01 9.84
CA ASP A 183 6.59 -2.05 10.59
C ASP A 183 5.14 -2.28 10.14
N HIS A 184 4.67 -1.54 9.15
CA HIS A 184 3.34 -1.71 8.57
C HIS A 184 3.25 -1.12 7.15
N VAL A 185 2.39 -1.72 6.32
CA VAL A 185 1.96 -1.15 5.06
C VAL A 185 0.74 -0.28 5.33
N HIS A 186 0.88 1.03 5.15
CA HIS A 186 -0.24 1.96 5.14
C HIS A 186 -0.84 2.03 3.74
N VAL A 187 -2.15 1.94 3.65
CA VAL A 187 -2.87 2.16 2.39
C VAL A 187 -4.12 2.98 2.64
N ASP A 188 -4.34 3.99 1.80
CA ASP A 188 -5.61 4.71 1.78
C ASP A 188 -6.27 4.71 0.39
N VAL A 189 -7.60 4.78 0.40
CA VAL A 189 -8.44 4.85 -0.79
C VAL A 189 -8.90 6.27 -1.05
N GLN A 190 -9.32 6.56 -2.29
CA GLN A 190 -9.78 7.88 -2.69
C GLN A 190 -10.99 8.33 -1.85
N ARG A 191 -11.03 9.62 -1.58
CA ARG A 191 -12.04 10.26 -0.72
C ARG A 191 -13.44 10.22 -1.30
N GLY A 192 -13.55 10.46 -2.59
CA GLY A 192 -14.83 10.56 -3.28
C GLY A 192 -15.16 9.34 -4.13
N VAL A 193 -16.39 9.28 -4.60
CA VAL A 193 -16.91 8.34 -5.59
C VAL A 193 -17.25 9.08 -6.86
#